data_ddc2d0c00bffb8a2230680a210221aba
#
_entry.id   ddc2d0c00bffb8a2230680a210221aba
#
_cell.length_a   1.000
_cell.length_b   1.000
_cell.length_c   1.000
_cell.angle_alpha   90.00
_cell.angle_beta   90.00
_cell.angle_gamma   90.00
#
_symmetry.space_group_name_H-M   'P 1'
#
loop_
_entity.id
_entity.type
_entity.pdbx_description
1 polymer ?
#
loop_
_entity_poly.entity_id
_entity_poly.type
_entity_poly.pdbx_seq_one_letter_code
_entity_poly.pdbx_strand_id
1 'polypeptide(L)'
;DYTCATYDTVILSDTYKGLPIVGIDYAAFLNHAEIKKLVLPSTLEYIGKESFMGCSGITELVIPDNVTSIYEGAFRQCDGLKSLSLPLGLVTIGVNAFFGCPFLTSVELPFTLKTLGKGAFENCTLLNTVKISKNTTVGANAFKACSDNLKFISVANNTRLNNYIKSSGIKASVEIVKDLSHGTVANIAGQEYTKSEVIPAVTITLTSGEKVVLGKDYKVVCRNNIEIGTAKAYIVGINSYGEGYVKQFKIVCKHKNVTKKVSKAATCTRTGNYIVTCNLCGNKTNEVIPATGHTGDGKWVIEKRPTISTTGSKYMLCKVCKARAKTEIIAKAYPDVNGDKLINSADALIVLRHAVGLASEINTDEKFMNADTNGDNKVNSMDALTILRIAVGLVRL
;
A
#
# COMPACT_ATOMS: atom_id res chain seq x y z
N ASP A 1 -30.36 -12.88 6.39
CA ASP A 1 -31.30 -11.77 6.42
C ASP A 1 -31.40 -11.19 5.02
N TYR A 2 -32.57 -11.27 4.43
CA TYR A 2 -32.90 -10.56 3.20
C TYR A 2 -33.87 -9.45 3.52
N THR A 3 -33.64 -8.25 2.97
CA THR A 3 -34.64 -7.20 3.01
C THR A 3 -35.57 -7.40 1.83
N CYS A 4 -36.78 -7.89 2.07
CA CYS A 4 -37.83 -7.92 1.09
C CYS A 4 -38.47 -6.50 1.04
N ALA A 5 -38.06 -5.68 0.07
CA ALA A 5 -38.66 -4.34 -0.12
C ALA A 5 -40.07 -4.43 -0.69
N THR A 6 -40.33 -5.50 -1.45
CA THR A 6 -41.63 -5.95 -1.95
C THR A 6 -41.51 -7.47 -2.13
N TYR A 7 -42.61 -8.20 -2.11
CA TYR A 7 -42.61 -9.67 -2.28
C TYR A 7 -41.92 -10.17 -3.56
N ASP A 8 -41.57 -9.28 -4.48
CA ASP A 8 -40.97 -9.59 -5.77
C ASP A 8 -39.49 -9.15 -5.93
N THR A 9 -38.91 -8.49 -4.94
CA THR A 9 -37.54 -8.02 -4.98
C THR A 9 -36.73 -8.57 -3.80
N VAL A 10 -35.67 -9.31 -4.09
CA VAL A 10 -34.72 -9.85 -3.10
C VAL A 10 -33.35 -9.20 -3.29
N ILE A 11 -32.88 -8.52 -2.25
CA ILE A 11 -31.56 -7.93 -2.19
C ILE A 11 -30.81 -8.63 -1.04
N LEU A 12 -29.78 -9.39 -1.39
CA LEU A 12 -28.92 -10.06 -0.43
C LEU A 12 -27.74 -9.16 -0.08
N SER A 13 -27.52 -9.00 1.21
CA SER A 13 -26.44 -8.18 1.79
C SER A 13 -25.06 -8.80 1.53
N ASP A 14 -24.01 -7.99 1.39
CA ASP A 14 -22.63 -8.50 1.28
C ASP A 14 -22.15 -9.18 2.57
N THR A 15 -22.75 -8.84 3.72
CA THR A 15 -22.33 -9.36 5.02
C THR A 15 -23.52 -9.77 5.89
N TYR A 16 -23.31 -10.79 6.74
CA TYR A 16 -24.20 -11.16 7.82
C TYR A 16 -23.43 -11.19 9.14
N LYS A 17 -23.89 -10.45 10.16
CA LYS A 17 -23.21 -10.27 11.46
C LYS A 17 -21.73 -9.89 11.33
N GLY A 18 -21.41 -9.04 10.34
CA GLY A 18 -20.05 -8.57 10.08
C GLY A 18 -19.14 -9.54 9.31
N LEU A 19 -19.64 -10.74 8.95
CA LEU A 19 -18.92 -11.71 8.13
C LEU A 19 -19.39 -11.66 6.68
N PRO A 20 -18.51 -11.81 5.67
CA PRO A 20 -18.90 -11.79 4.27
C PRO A 20 -19.74 -13.01 3.92
N ILE A 21 -20.77 -12.80 3.08
CA ILE A 21 -21.55 -13.89 2.50
C ILE A 21 -20.83 -14.35 1.23
N VAL A 22 -20.21 -15.52 1.29
CA VAL A 22 -19.40 -16.08 0.19
C VAL A 22 -20.12 -17.14 -0.62
N GLY A 23 -21.28 -17.61 -0.17
CA GLY A 23 -22.05 -18.68 -0.84
C GLY A 23 -23.54 -18.57 -0.61
N ILE A 24 -24.33 -19.05 -1.58
CA ILE A 24 -25.74 -19.36 -1.43
C ILE A 24 -25.83 -20.88 -1.31
N ASP A 25 -26.49 -21.37 -0.27
CA ASP A 25 -26.52 -22.79 0.04
C ASP A 25 -27.58 -23.54 -0.79
N TYR A 26 -27.62 -24.88 -0.61
CA TYR A 26 -28.54 -25.79 -1.26
C TYR A 26 -30.00 -25.33 -1.10
N ALA A 27 -30.73 -25.24 -2.26
CA ALA A 27 -32.16 -24.95 -2.33
C ALA A 27 -32.66 -23.71 -1.54
N ALA A 28 -31.77 -22.73 -1.27
CA ALA A 28 -32.07 -21.58 -0.41
C ALA A 28 -33.28 -20.75 -0.86
N PHE A 29 -33.52 -20.67 -2.18
CA PHE A 29 -34.67 -19.97 -2.80
C PHE A 29 -35.41 -20.88 -3.79
N LEU A 30 -35.52 -22.17 -3.48
CA LEU A 30 -36.18 -23.14 -4.32
C LEU A 30 -37.66 -22.79 -4.53
N ASN A 31 -38.11 -22.72 -5.81
CA ASN A 31 -39.48 -22.47 -6.22
C ASN A 31 -40.10 -21.11 -5.79
N HIS A 32 -39.28 -20.12 -5.50
CA HIS A 32 -39.73 -18.74 -5.25
C HIS A 32 -40.04 -18.03 -6.57
N ALA A 33 -41.14 -18.40 -7.21
CA ALA A 33 -41.58 -17.85 -8.51
C ALA A 33 -41.98 -16.38 -8.45
N GLU A 34 -42.29 -15.85 -7.28
CA GLU A 34 -42.60 -14.44 -6.99
C GLU A 34 -41.38 -13.51 -7.14
N ILE A 35 -40.16 -14.01 -7.06
CA ILE A 35 -38.93 -13.19 -7.14
C ILE A 35 -38.76 -12.73 -8.62
N LYS A 36 -38.94 -11.43 -8.86
CA LYS A 36 -38.74 -10.79 -10.18
C LYS A 36 -37.36 -10.14 -10.28
N LYS A 37 -36.85 -9.56 -9.18
CA LYS A 37 -35.56 -8.90 -9.11
C LYS A 37 -34.69 -9.55 -8.02
N LEU A 38 -33.53 -10.03 -8.43
CA LEU A 38 -32.53 -10.63 -7.54
C LEU A 38 -31.24 -9.85 -7.60
N VAL A 39 -30.76 -9.35 -6.45
CA VAL A 39 -29.43 -8.74 -6.28
C VAL A 39 -28.62 -9.63 -5.39
N LEU A 40 -27.54 -10.18 -5.93
CA LEU A 40 -26.62 -11.08 -5.24
C LEU A 40 -25.46 -10.31 -4.58
N PRO A 41 -24.94 -10.79 -3.44
CA PRO A 41 -23.81 -10.16 -2.75
C PRO A 41 -22.58 -10.06 -3.64
N SER A 42 -21.87 -8.94 -3.58
CA SER A 42 -20.61 -8.76 -4.33
C SER A 42 -19.47 -9.66 -3.80
N THR A 43 -19.57 -10.14 -2.56
CA THR A 43 -18.64 -11.05 -1.91
C THR A 43 -18.80 -12.52 -2.29
N LEU A 44 -19.84 -12.86 -3.07
CA LEU A 44 -20.21 -14.22 -3.39
C LEU A 44 -19.14 -14.91 -4.27
N GLU A 45 -18.71 -16.10 -3.85
CA GLU A 45 -17.71 -16.92 -4.56
C GLU A 45 -18.36 -18.12 -5.29
N TYR A 46 -19.49 -18.61 -4.79
CA TYR A 46 -20.23 -19.70 -5.41
C TYR A 46 -21.75 -19.58 -5.23
N ILE A 47 -22.48 -20.22 -6.15
CA ILE A 47 -23.93 -20.36 -6.11
C ILE A 47 -24.26 -21.84 -6.00
N GLY A 48 -24.91 -22.22 -4.91
CA GLY A 48 -25.13 -23.61 -4.49
C GLY A 48 -26.10 -24.38 -5.37
N LYS A 49 -26.14 -25.69 -5.16
CA LYS A 49 -27.02 -26.61 -5.90
C LYS A 49 -28.48 -26.23 -5.68
N GLU A 50 -29.25 -26.14 -6.79
CA GLU A 50 -30.70 -25.88 -6.81
C GLU A 50 -31.15 -24.62 -6.06
N SER A 51 -30.21 -23.72 -5.74
CA SER A 51 -30.47 -22.58 -4.83
C SER A 51 -31.55 -21.62 -5.33
N PHE A 52 -31.72 -21.45 -6.63
CA PHE A 52 -32.76 -20.65 -7.27
C PHE A 52 -33.57 -21.45 -8.30
N MET A 53 -33.62 -22.78 -8.15
CA MET A 53 -34.42 -23.62 -9.04
C MET A 53 -35.90 -23.24 -8.95
N GLY A 54 -36.55 -23.06 -10.10
CA GLY A 54 -37.97 -22.70 -10.18
C GLY A 54 -38.30 -21.24 -9.88
N CYS A 55 -37.29 -20.35 -9.76
CA CYS A 55 -37.52 -18.91 -9.64
C CYS A 55 -37.93 -18.29 -10.97
N SER A 56 -39.13 -18.66 -11.44
CA SER A 56 -39.62 -18.33 -12.79
C SER A 56 -39.92 -16.84 -13.00
N GLY A 57 -39.99 -16.04 -11.94
CA GLY A 57 -40.21 -14.60 -12.05
C GLY A 57 -38.94 -13.80 -12.44
N ILE A 58 -37.73 -14.36 -12.26
CA ILE A 58 -36.48 -13.67 -12.56
C ILE A 58 -36.32 -13.46 -14.06
N THR A 59 -36.26 -12.19 -14.50
CA THR A 59 -36.13 -11.84 -15.94
C THR A 59 -34.71 -11.48 -16.33
N GLU A 60 -33.93 -10.93 -15.39
CA GLU A 60 -32.54 -10.52 -15.60
C GLU A 60 -31.70 -11.04 -14.44
N LEU A 61 -30.54 -11.62 -14.76
CA LEU A 61 -29.64 -12.18 -13.80
C LEU A 61 -28.20 -11.68 -14.05
N VAL A 62 -27.65 -11.00 -13.06
CA VAL A 62 -26.24 -10.59 -13.03
C VAL A 62 -25.53 -11.40 -11.96
N ILE A 63 -24.62 -12.26 -12.38
CA ILE A 63 -23.78 -13.03 -11.45
C ILE A 63 -22.59 -12.16 -11.02
N PRO A 64 -22.35 -12.01 -9.70
CA PRO A 64 -21.29 -11.17 -9.18
C PRO A 64 -19.88 -11.61 -9.61
N ASP A 65 -18.97 -10.64 -9.65
CA ASP A 65 -17.63 -10.78 -10.21
C ASP A 65 -16.72 -11.81 -9.52
N ASN A 66 -16.95 -12.08 -8.23
CA ASN A 66 -16.15 -13.03 -7.46
C ASN A 66 -16.62 -14.48 -7.60
N VAL A 67 -17.78 -14.71 -8.23
CA VAL A 67 -18.31 -16.06 -8.42
C VAL A 67 -17.43 -16.83 -9.40
N THR A 68 -16.93 -17.96 -8.94
CA THR A 68 -16.11 -18.90 -9.71
C THR A 68 -16.87 -20.17 -10.10
N SER A 69 -17.94 -20.50 -9.37
CA SER A 69 -18.70 -21.74 -9.58
C SER A 69 -20.21 -21.54 -9.41
N ILE A 70 -20.97 -22.04 -10.37
CA ILE A 70 -22.41 -22.20 -10.33
C ILE A 70 -22.67 -23.70 -10.32
N TYR A 71 -23.30 -24.21 -9.23
CA TYR A 71 -23.47 -25.64 -9.05
C TYR A 71 -24.71 -26.20 -9.77
N GLU A 72 -24.91 -27.52 -9.61
CA GLU A 72 -25.98 -28.28 -10.28
C GLU A 72 -27.36 -27.66 -10.05
N GLY A 73 -28.13 -27.46 -11.11
CA GLY A 73 -29.51 -26.99 -11.09
C GLY A 73 -29.73 -25.61 -10.48
N ALA A 74 -28.67 -24.82 -10.25
CA ALA A 74 -28.76 -23.58 -9.47
C ALA A 74 -29.85 -22.61 -9.98
N PHE A 75 -30.07 -22.51 -11.28
CA PHE A 75 -31.12 -21.72 -11.94
C PHE A 75 -31.96 -22.54 -12.89
N ARG A 76 -32.13 -23.84 -12.56
CA ARG A 76 -32.99 -24.73 -13.36
C ARG A 76 -34.44 -24.21 -13.33
N GLN A 77 -35.12 -24.21 -14.48
CA GLN A 77 -36.51 -23.76 -14.61
C GLN A 77 -36.76 -22.32 -14.13
N CYS A 78 -35.79 -21.44 -14.34
CA CYS A 78 -36.01 -19.98 -14.28
C CYS A 78 -36.67 -19.53 -15.60
N ASP A 79 -37.96 -19.89 -15.74
CA ASP A 79 -38.66 -19.77 -17.02
C ASP A 79 -38.73 -18.32 -17.53
N GLY A 80 -38.72 -17.32 -16.65
CA GLY A 80 -38.77 -15.91 -17.04
C GLY A 80 -37.44 -15.33 -17.51
N LEU A 81 -36.31 -16.05 -17.36
CA LEU A 81 -34.97 -15.51 -17.58
C LEU A 81 -34.70 -15.15 -19.05
N LYS A 82 -34.49 -13.86 -19.32
CA LYS A 82 -34.25 -13.30 -20.68
C LYS A 82 -32.79 -12.87 -20.86
N SER A 83 -32.16 -12.38 -19.78
CA SER A 83 -30.80 -11.83 -19.81
C SER A 83 -29.94 -12.45 -18.72
N LEU A 84 -28.74 -12.92 -19.09
CA LEU A 84 -27.77 -13.52 -18.19
C LEU A 84 -26.39 -12.89 -18.37
N SER A 85 -25.85 -12.27 -17.31
CA SER A 85 -24.50 -11.76 -17.29
C SER A 85 -23.62 -12.63 -16.41
N LEU A 86 -22.56 -13.21 -16.97
CA LEU A 86 -21.62 -14.08 -16.29
C LEU A 86 -20.28 -13.37 -16.02
N PRO A 87 -19.66 -13.59 -14.85
CA PRO A 87 -18.41 -12.93 -14.49
C PRO A 87 -17.22 -13.52 -15.25
N LEU A 88 -16.23 -12.69 -15.54
CA LEU A 88 -14.99 -13.12 -16.21
C LEU A 88 -14.14 -14.09 -15.37
N GLY A 89 -14.41 -14.23 -14.07
CA GLY A 89 -13.74 -15.18 -13.17
C GLY A 89 -14.38 -16.56 -13.13
N LEU A 90 -15.51 -16.79 -13.79
CA LEU A 90 -16.26 -18.05 -13.71
C LEU A 90 -15.46 -19.20 -14.34
N VAL A 91 -15.35 -20.30 -13.61
CA VAL A 91 -14.60 -21.51 -14.01
C VAL A 91 -15.52 -22.69 -14.31
N THR A 92 -16.62 -22.81 -13.55
CA THR A 92 -17.52 -23.97 -13.63
C THR A 92 -18.98 -23.56 -13.68
N ILE A 93 -19.74 -24.12 -14.63
CA ILE A 93 -21.18 -24.16 -14.67
C ILE A 93 -21.59 -25.62 -14.54
N GLY A 94 -22.37 -25.95 -13.52
CA GLY A 94 -22.77 -27.30 -13.13
C GLY A 94 -23.79 -27.95 -14.06
N VAL A 95 -24.10 -29.22 -13.75
CA VAL A 95 -25.12 -30.01 -14.45
C VAL A 95 -26.46 -29.31 -14.36
N ASN A 96 -27.19 -29.18 -15.48
CA ASN A 96 -28.54 -28.57 -15.57
C ASN A 96 -28.63 -27.15 -14.92
N ALA A 97 -27.55 -26.40 -14.77
CA ALA A 97 -27.55 -25.14 -14.01
C ALA A 97 -28.56 -24.11 -14.57
N PHE A 98 -28.78 -24.07 -15.86
CA PHE A 98 -29.76 -23.21 -16.56
C PHE A 98 -30.73 -24.05 -17.45
N PHE A 99 -30.98 -25.29 -17.03
CA PHE A 99 -31.92 -26.16 -17.77
C PHE A 99 -33.30 -25.53 -17.74
N GLY A 100 -33.97 -25.47 -18.93
CA GLY A 100 -35.35 -24.98 -19.03
C GLY A 100 -35.48 -23.50 -18.75
N CYS A 101 -34.61 -22.65 -19.34
CA CYS A 101 -34.74 -21.20 -19.37
C CYS A 101 -35.17 -20.78 -20.80
N PRO A 102 -36.45 -20.94 -21.20
CA PRO A 102 -36.90 -20.87 -22.60
C PRO A 102 -36.77 -19.49 -23.22
N PHE A 103 -36.80 -18.41 -22.43
CA PHE A 103 -36.71 -17.03 -22.92
C PHE A 103 -35.29 -16.48 -23.03
N LEU A 104 -34.27 -17.24 -22.62
CA LEU A 104 -32.88 -16.84 -22.78
C LEU A 104 -32.48 -16.90 -24.26
N THR A 105 -32.09 -15.76 -24.85
CA THR A 105 -31.80 -15.68 -26.29
C THR A 105 -30.31 -15.77 -26.63
N SER A 106 -29.44 -15.33 -25.72
CA SER A 106 -28.02 -15.37 -25.94
C SER A 106 -27.26 -15.57 -24.61
N VAL A 107 -26.04 -16.13 -24.68
CA VAL A 107 -25.11 -16.22 -23.57
C VAL A 107 -23.69 -16.03 -24.03
N GLU A 108 -22.95 -15.19 -23.33
CA GLU A 108 -21.51 -15.05 -23.49
C GLU A 108 -20.80 -15.80 -22.35
N LEU A 109 -20.30 -17.01 -22.66
CA LEU A 109 -19.51 -17.79 -21.71
C LEU A 109 -18.11 -17.19 -21.62
N PRO A 110 -17.61 -16.87 -20.41
CA PRO A 110 -16.31 -16.24 -20.27
C PRO A 110 -15.19 -17.18 -20.73
N PHE A 111 -14.12 -16.62 -21.29
CA PHE A 111 -13.00 -17.41 -21.81
C PHE A 111 -12.26 -18.21 -20.71
N THR A 112 -12.48 -17.85 -19.44
CA THR A 112 -11.98 -18.56 -18.26
C THR A 112 -12.75 -19.82 -17.91
N LEU A 113 -13.95 -20.01 -18.49
CA LEU A 113 -14.78 -21.17 -18.19
C LEU A 113 -14.10 -22.46 -18.67
N LYS A 114 -13.90 -23.40 -17.74
CA LYS A 114 -13.27 -24.70 -18.00
C LYS A 114 -14.30 -25.80 -18.22
N THR A 115 -15.37 -25.76 -17.44
CA THR A 115 -16.38 -26.84 -17.43
C THR A 115 -17.78 -26.27 -17.60
N LEU A 116 -18.49 -26.75 -18.64
CA LEU A 116 -19.90 -26.58 -18.81
C LEU A 116 -20.56 -27.95 -18.61
N GLY A 117 -21.40 -28.09 -17.61
CA GLY A 117 -21.98 -29.33 -17.16
C GLY A 117 -22.97 -29.94 -18.18
N LYS A 118 -23.29 -31.22 -17.96
CA LYS A 118 -24.34 -31.94 -18.74
C LYS A 118 -25.66 -31.17 -18.65
N GLY A 119 -26.32 -30.94 -19.77
CA GLY A 119 -27.64 -30.29 -19.85
C GLY A 119 -27.66 -28.84 -19.36
N ALA A 120 -26.52 -28.16 -19.24
CA ALA A 120 -26.43 -26.85 -18.58
C ALA A 120 -27.37 -25.80 -19.15
N PHE A 121 -27.66 -25.82 -20.46
CA PHE A 121 -28.64 -24.98 -21.18
C PHE A 121 -29.63 -25.82 -21.96
N GLU A 122 -29.86 -27.08 -21.60
CA GLU A 122 -30.85 -27.92 -22.25
C GLU A 122 -32.24 -27.33 -22.09
N ASN A 123 -33.09 -27.38 -23.15
CA ASN A 123 -34.42 -26.78 -23.20
C ASN A 123 -34.44 -25.23 -23.07
N CYS A 124 -33.36 -24.53 -23.44
CA CYS A 124 -33.39 -23.08 -23.66
C CYS A 124 -33.85 -22.78 -25.10
N THR A 125 -35.14 -22.91 -25.36
CA THR A 125 -35.69 -23.01 -26.72
C THR A 125 -35.48 -21.78 -27.60
N LEU A 126 -35.31 -20.59 -27.05
CA LEU A 126 -34.99 -19.36 -27.77
C LEU A 126 -33.48 -19.04 -27.83
N LEU A 127 -32.62 -19.86 -27.19
CA LEU A 127 -31.18 -19.62 -27.20
C LEU A 127 -30.61 -19.85 -28.61
N ASN A 128 -30.26 -18.76 -29.27
CA ASN A 128 -29.77 -18.78 -30.64
C ASN A 128 -28.33 -18.32 -30.82
N THR A 129 -27.74 -17.69 -29.81
CA THR A 129 -26.37 -17.20 -29.89
C THR A 129 -25.57 -17.56 -28.63
N VAL A 130 -24.43 -18.26 -28.79
CA VAL A 130 -23.54 -18.66 -27.68
C VAL A 130 -22.11 -18.33 -28.06
N LYS A 131 -21.47 -17.41 -27.30
CA LYS A 131 -20.03 -17.22 -27.40
C LYS A 131 -19.31 -18.20 -26.45
N ILE A 132 -18.37 -18.97 -26.97
CA ILE A 132 -17.71 -20.04 -26.24
C ILE A 132 -16.21 -20.14 -26.54
N SER A 133 -15.41 -20.32 -25.46
CA SER A 133 -13.97 -20.49 -25.55
C SER A 133 -13.57 -21.89 -26.04
N LYS A 134 -12.44 -21.98 -26.75
CA LYS A 134 -11.79 -23.27 -27.12
C LYS A 134 -11.33 -24.07 -25.88
N ASN A 135 -11.22 -23.43 -24.71
CA ASN A 135 -10.78 -24.06 -23.47
C ASN A 135 -11.92 -24.70 -22.65
N THR A 136 -13.18 -24.48 -23.05
CA THR A 136 -14.36 -25.00 -22.37
C THR A 136 -14.61 -26.44 -22.73
N THR A 137 -14.69 -27.31 -21.74
CA THR A 137 -15.21 -28.68 -21.93
C THR A 137 -16.74 -28.65 -21.86
N VAL A 138 -17.41 -29.08 -22.91
CA VAL A 138 -18.86 -29.06 -23.01
C VAL A 138 -19.44 -30.42 -22.66
N GLY A 139 -20.30 -30.46 -21.64
CA GLY A 139 -20.98 -31.67 -21.21
C GLY A 139 -22.04 -32.15 -22.18
N ALA A 140 -22.37 -33.43 -22.10
CA ALA A 140 -23.42 -34.01 -22.97
C ALA A 140 -24.72 -33.24 -22.82
N ASN A 141 -25.46 -33.06 -23.94
CA ASN A 141 -26.75 -32.38 -23.98
C ASN A 141 -26.73 -30.91 -23.52
N ALA A 142 -25.57 -30.28 -23.36
CA ALA A 142 -25.48 -28.94 -22.78
C ALA A 142 -26.35 -27.90 -23.51
N PHE A 143 -26.58 -28.07 -24.80
CA PHE A 143 -27.43 -27.20 -25.65
C PHE A 143 -28.50 -27.99 -26.42
N LYS A 144 -28.92 -29.14 -25.89
CA LYS A 144 -30.00 -29.93 -26.50
C LYS A 144 -31.33 -29.19 -26.40
N ALA A 145 -32.14 -29.26 -27.46
CA ALA A 145 -33.40 -28.57 -27.56
C ALA A 145 -33.33 -27.03 -27.34
N CYS A 146 -32.22 -26.43 -27.75
CA CYS A 146 -32.11 -25.00 -27.98
C CYS A 146 -32.70 -24.61 -29.34
N SER A 147 -32.59 -23.36 -29.77
CA SER A 147 -33.10 -22.89 -31.07
C SER A 147 -32.53 -23.69 -32.24
N ASP A 148 -33.38 -23.97 -33.24
CA ASP A 148 -32.95 -24.59 -34.52
C ASP A 148 -31.97 -23.72 -35.31
N ASN A 149 -31.86 -22.43 -34.95
CA ASN A 149 -30.92 -21.47 -35.53
C ASN A 149 -29.74 -21.19 -34.60
N LEU A 150 -29.36 -22.17 -33.76
CA LEU A 150 -28.26 -21.99 -32.80
C LEU A 150 -26.95 -21.68 -33.53
N LYS A 151 -26.34 -20.57 -33.11
CA LYS A 151 -25.04 -20.10 -33.60
C LYS A 151 -24.05 -20.04 -32.47
N PHE A 152 -22.90 -20.69 -32.62
CA PHE A 152 -21.75 -20.53 -31.77
C PHE A 152 -20.80 -19.46 -32.34
N ILE A 153 -20.29 -18.60 -31.51
CA ILE A 153 -19.21 -17.68 -31.84
C ILE A 153 -17.95 -18.20 -31.11
N SER A 154 -16.95 -18.61 -31.89
CA SER A 154 -15.74 -19.20 -31.35
C SER A 154 -14.54 -18.97 -32.26
N VAL A 155 -13.34 -19.25 -31.74
CA VAL A 155 -12.13 -19.20 -32.57
C VAL A 155 -12.01 -20.42 -33.46
N ALA A 156 -11.22 -20.32 -34.53
CA ALA A 156 -10.90 -21.45 -35.39
C ALA A 156 -10.29 -22.59 -34.59
N ASN A 157 -10.51 -23.82 -35.05
CA ASN A 157 -9.94 -25.02 -34.42
C ASN A 157 -10.38 -25.30 -32.98
N ASN A 158 -11.56 -24.85 -32.57
CA ASN A 158 -12.16 -25.26 -31.30
C ASN A 158 -12.61 -26.75 -31.39
N THR A 159 -11.64 -27.65 -31.18
CA THR A 159 -11.86 -29.11 -31.31
C THR A 159 -12.90 -29.61 -30.31
N ARG A 160 -12.96 -29.04 -29.11
CA ARG A 160 -13.95 -29.44 -28.07
C ARG A 160 -15.37 -29.14 -28.54
N LEU A 161 -15.61 -27.92 -29.03
CA LEU A 161 -16.90 -27.52 -29.57
C LEU A 161 -17.29 -28.36 -30.81
N ASN A 162 -16.36 -28.55 -31.74
CA ASN A 162 -16.61 -29.33 -32.95
C ASN A 162 -16.98 -30.80 -32.65
N ASN A 163 -16.27 -31.42 -31.69
CA ASN A 163 -16.59 -32.77 -31.22
C ASN A 163 -17.96 -32.81 -30.54
N TYR A 164 -18.29 -31.79 -29.72
CA TYR A 164 -19.58 -31.69 -29.09
C TYR A 164 -20.72 -31.60 -30.14
N ILE A 165 -20.63 -30.69 -31.12
CA ILE A 165 -21.63 -30.53 -32.18
C ILE A 165 -21.85 -31.87 -32.95
N LYS A 166 -20.73 -32.49 -33.32
CA LYS A 166 -20.75 -33.79 -34.01
C LYS A 166 -21.41 -34.90 -33.21
N SER A 167 -21.09 -35.01 -31.93
CA SER A 167 -21.57 -36.10 -31.08
C SER A 167 -22.99 -35.86 -30.56
N SER A 168 -23.42 -34.62 -30.41
CA SER A 168 -24.77 -34.28 -29.94
C SER A 168 -25.84 -34.29 -31.02
N GLY A 169 -25.45 -34.23 -32.29
CA GLY A 169 -26.38 -34.15 -33.43
C GLY A 169 -27.17 -32.85 -33.50
N ILE A 170 -26.80 -31.82 -32.77
CA ILE A 170 -27.50 -30.53 -32.84
C ILE A 170 -27.23 -29.83 -34.16
N LYS A 171 -28.25 -29.15 -34.69
CA LYS A 171 -28.07 -28.24 -35.82
C LYS A 171 -27.56 -26.91 -35.30
N ALA A 172 -26.32 -26.59 -35.64
CA ALA A 172 -25.71 -25.33 -35.22
C ALA A 172 -24.73 -24.82 -36.26
N SER A 173 -24.67 -23.50 -36.41
CA SER A 173 -23.63 -22.82 -37.19
C SER A 173 -22.51 -22.36 -36.26
N VAL A 174 -21.30 -22.16 -36.82
CA VAL A 174 -20.17 -21.63 -36.08
C VAL A 174 -19.65 -20.40 -36.81
N GLU A 175 -19.73 -19.26 -36.16
CA GLU A 175 -19.08 -18.03 -36.58
C GLU A 175 -17.66 -18.01 -36.03
N ILE A 176 -16.66 -17.90 -36.90
CA ILE A 176 -15.26 -17.92 -36.55
C ILE A 176 -14.76 -16.50 -36.31
N VAL A 177 -14.24 -16.26 -35.15
CA VAL A 177 -13.56 -15.03 -34.79
C VAL A 177 -12.04 -15.27 -34.63
N LYS A 178 -11.25 -14.22 -34.72
CA LYS A 178 -9.78 -14.28 -34.53
C LYS A 178 -9.44 -14.64 -33.09
N ASP A 179 -8.38 -15.41 -32.93
CA ASP A 179 -7.90 -15.87 -31.61
C ASP A 179 -6.90 -14.89 -31.01
N LEU A 180 -7.33 -14.13 -30.02
CA LEU A 180 -6.48 -13.20 -29.30
C LEU A 180 -5.35 -13.92 -28.53
N SER A 181 -5.57 -15.18 -28.12
CA SER A 181 -4.59 -15.96 -27.36
C SER A 181 -3.34 -16.38 -28.15
N HIS A 182 -3.29 -16.14 -29.44
CA HIS A 182 -2.09 -16.31 -30.28
C HIS A 182 -1.11 -15.12 -30.16
N GLY A 183 -1.32 -14.21 -29.25
CA GLY A 183 -0.40 -13.11 -28.96
C GLY A 183 0.34 -13.30 -27.65
N THR A 184 1.14 -12.32 -27.32
CA THR A 184 1.80 -12.18 -26.03
C THR A 184 1.36 -10.90 -25.33
N VAL A 185 1.21 -10.99 -24.01
CA VAL A 185 0.94 -9.85 -23.13
C VAL A 185 2.12 -9.74 -22.17
N ALA A 186 2.80 -8.61 -22.20
CA ALA A 186 3.88 -8.33 -21.27
C ALA A 186 3.41 -8.41 -19.80
N ASN A 187 4.33 -8.63 -18.88
CA ASN A 187 4.01 -8.55 -17.47
C ASN A 187 3.59 -7.13 -17.10
N ILE A 188 2.52 -7.01 -16.36
CA ILE A 188 2.02 -5.73 -15.87
C ILE A 188 2.88 -5.32 -14.68
N ALA A 189 3.54 -4.16 -14.81
CA ALA A 189 4.32 -3.59 -13.70
C ALA A 189 3.42 -3.27 -12.49
N GLY A 190 4.02 -3.20 -11.31
CA GLY A 190 3.33 -2.77 -10.09
C GLY A 190 2.76 -1.36 -10.25
N GLN A 191 1.53 -1.17 -9.83
CA GLN A 191 0.80 0.09 -9.92
C GLN A 191 0.77 0.80 -8.57
N GLU A 192 0.67 2.13 -8.59
CA GLU A 192 0.59 2.92 -7.38
C GLU A 192 -0.84 2.96 -6.83
N TYR A 193 -0.99 2.79 -5.51
CA TYR A 193 -2.26 2.88 -4.80
C TYR A 193 -2.79 4.32 -4.79
N THR A 194 -4.00 4.54 -5.25
CA THR A 194 -4.63 5.86 -5.41
C THR A 194 -5.95 6.03 -4.67
N LYS A 195 -6.45 4.99 -3.98
CA LYS A 195 -7.82 4.87 -3.44
C LYS A 195 -8.91 4.81 -4.52
N SER A 196 -8.52 4.71 -5.76
CA SER A 196 -9.42 4.63 -6.91
C SER A 196 -9.10 3.38 -7.71
N GLU A 197 -9.99 3.03 -8.61
CA GLU A 197 -9.79 1.93 -9.53
C GLU A 197 -8.52 2.13 -10.37
N VAL A 198 -7.68 1.10 -10.43
CA VAL A 198 -6.43 1.11 -11.19
C VAL A 198 -6.56 0.21 -12.41
N ILE A 199 -6.51 0.79 -13.60
CA ILE A 199 -6.52 0.05 -14.86
C ILE A 199 -5.15 0.23 -15.51
N PRO A 200 -4.30 -0.82 -15.54
CA PRO A 200 -2.98 -0.72 -16.13
C PRO A 200 -3.05 -0.64 -17.65
N ALA A 201 -2.11 0.06 -18.26
CA ALA A 201 -1.91 0.00 -19.68
C ALA A 201 -1.44 -1.40 -20.09
N VAL A 202 -2.13 -2.03 -21.05
CA VAL A 202 -1.83 -3.36 -21.55
C VAL A 202 -1.65 -3.29 -23.04
N THR A 203 -0.56 -3.84 -23.55
CA THR A 203 -0.30 -3.99 -24.98
C THR A 203 -0.23 -5.46 -25.34
N ILE A 204 -0.83 -5.84 -26.46
CA ILE A 204 -0.82 -7.19 -27.01
C ILE A 204 0.00 -7.18 -28.30
N THR A 205 0.90 -8.12 -28.42
CA THR A 205 1.64 -8.38 -29.68
C THR A 205 1.25 -9.74 -30.19
N LEU A 206 0.56 -9.79 -31.34
CA LEU A 206 0.19 -11.06 -31.98
C LEU A 206 1.41 -11.69 -32.68
N THR A 207 1.47 -13.01 -32.66
CA THR A 207 2.54 -13.77 -33.36
C THR A 207 2.49 -13.59 -34.88
N SER A 208 1.33 -13.23 -35.42
CA SER A 208 1.14 -12.91 -36.85
C SER A 208 1.72 -11.54 -37.24
N GLY A 209 2.14 -10.70 -36.28
CA GLY A 209 2.51 -9.31 -36.52
C GLY A 209 1.31 -8.36 -36.66
N GLU A 210 0.07 -8.86 -36.61
CA GLU A 210 -1.13 -8.02 -36.66
C GLU A 210 -1.22 -7.15 -35.38
N LYS A 211 -1.51 -5.86 -35.57
CA LYS A 211 -1.72 -4.92 -34.46
C LYS A 211 -3.17 -4.98 -33.98
N VAL A 212 -3.36 -5.12 -32.70
CA VAL A 212 -4.66 -5.09 -32.03
C VAL A 212 -4.83 -3.81 -31.23
N VAL A 213 -6.03 -3.26 -31.20
CA VAL A 213 -6.35 -1.94 -30.67
C VAL A 213 -7.27 -2.07 -29.46
N LEU A 214 -6.89 -1.45 -28.34
CA LEU A 214 -7.73 -1.36 -27.15
C LEU A 214 -9.05 -0.61 -27.48
N GLY A 215 -10.17 -1.15 -27.00
CA GLY A 215 -11.51 -0.61 -27.23
C GLY A 215 -12.14 -1.07 -28.56
N LYS A 216 -11.33 -1.55 -29.53
CA LYS A 216 -11.80 -2.07 -30.80
C LYS A 216 -11.69 -3.60 -30.89
N ASP A 217 -10.53 -4.13 -30.56
CA ASP A 217 -10.21 -5.56 -30.73
C ASP A 217 -10.17 -6.30 -29.38
N TYR A 218 -9.86 -5.58 -28.31
CA TYR A 218 -9.88 -6.10 -26.96
C TYR A 218 -10.26 -5.02 -25.94
N LYS A 219 -10.72 -5.47 -24.77
CA LYS A 219 -10.93 -4.64 -23.56
C LYS A 219 -10.16 -5.19 -22.39
N VAL A 220 -9.83 -4.33 -21.44
CA VAL A 220 -9.22 -4.68 -20.18
C VAL A 220 -10.22 -4.45 -19.06
N VAL A 221 -10.50 -5.49 -18.28
CA VAL A 221 -11.40 -5.44 -17.12
C VAL A 221 -10.59 -5.87 -15.92
N CYS A 222 -10.51 -5.04 -14.90
CA CYS A 222 -9.76 -5.34 -13.69
C CYS A 222 -10.68 -5.76 -12.55
N ARG A 223 -10.12 -6.53 -11.60
CA ARG A 223 -10.80 -6.96 -10.38
C ARG A 223 -9.82 -6.86 -9.21
N ASN A 224 -10.36 -6.53 -8.01
CA ASN A 224 -9.57 -6.27 -6.81
C ASN A 224 -8.49 -5.19 -7.05
N ASN A 225 -8.83 -4.17 -7.83
CA ASN A 225 -7.92 -3.17 -8.35
C ASN A 225 -8.08 -1.79 -7.69
N ILE A 226 -8.71 -1.72 -6.51
CA ILE A 226 -8.85 -0.52 -5.70
C ILE A 226 -7.89 -0.57 -4.51
N GLU A 227 -7.82 -1.71 -3.81
CA GLU A 227 -7.06 -1.86 -2.58
C GLU A 227 -5.62 -2.32 -2.81
N ILE A 228 -4.75 -2.07 -1.83
CA ILE A 228 -3.37 -2.56 -1.82
C ILE A 228 -3.37 -4.09 -1.82
N GLY A 229 -2.63 -4.69 -2.75
CA GLY A 229 -2.59 -6.14 -2.85
C GLY A 229 -2.34 -6.63 -4.26
N THR A 230 -2.94 -7.78 -4.58
CA THR A 230 -2.85 -8.38 -5.91
C THR A 230 -4.17 -8.23 -6.65
N ALA A 231 -4.15 -7.50 -7.74
CA ALA A 231 -5.26 -7.33 -8.66
C ALA A 231 -5.15 -8.28 -9.86
N LYS A 232 -6.28 -8.53 -10.53
CA LYS A 232 -6.35 -9.30 -11.77
C LYS A 232 -6.83 -8.42 -12.91
N ALA A 233 -6.12 -8.46 -14.03
CA ALA A 233 -6.53 -7.87 -15.30
C ALA A 233 -6.98 -8.99 -16.25
N TYR A 234 -8.23 -8.92 -16.68
CA TYR A 234 -8.81 -9.76 -17.74
C TYR A 234 -8.74 -8.99 -19.04
N ILE A 235 -7.95 -9.47 -19.97
CA ILE A 235 -7.79 -8.92 -21.30
C ILE A 235 -8.66 -9.77 -22.20
N VAL A 236 -9.76 -9.22 -22.71
CA VAL A 236 -10.85 -9.96 -23.37
C VAL A 236 -10.96 -9.51 -24.81
N GLY A 237 -10.92 -10.47 -25.74
CA GLY A 237 -11.20 -10.22 -27.14
C GLY A 237 -12.65 -9.81 -27.36
N ILE A 238 -12.86 -8.75 -28.16
CA ILE A 238 -14.18 -8.24 -28.53
C ILE A 238 -14.32 -8.14 -30.03
N ASN A 239 -15.55 -7.96 -30.50
CA ASN A 239 -15.89 -7.86 -31.93
C ASN A 239 -15.34 -9.06 -32.74
N SER A 240 -14.32 -8.82 -33.55
CA SER A 240 -13.72 -9.85 -34.41
C SER A 240 -12.75 -10.78 -33.68
N TYR A 241 -12.57 -10.63 -32.35
CA TYR A 241 -11.67 -11.44 -31.56
C TYR A 241 -12.38 -12.21 -30.45
N GLY A 242 -12.02 -13.48 -30.28
CA GLY A 242 -12.37 -14.30 -29.13
C GLY A 242 -11.18 -14.52 -28.21
N GLU A 243 -11.39 -15.31 -27.14
CA GLU A 243 -10.40 -15.65 -26.13
C GLU A 243 -9.85 -14.44 -25.35
N GLY A 244 -8.84 -14.68 -24.54
CA GLY A 244 -8.23 -13.61 -23.73
C GLY A 244 -7.11 -14.09 -22.83
N TYR A 245 -6.67 -13.19 -21.97
CA TYR A 245 -5.61 -13.44 -20.97
C TYR A 245 -6.07 -13.01 -19.58
N VAL A 246 -5.54 -13.70 -18.58
CA VAL A 246 -5.59 -13.25 -17.20
C VAL A 246 -4.17 -12.92 -16.75
N LYS A 247 -3.94 -11.70 -16.33
CA LYS A 247 -2.68 -11.24 -15.76
C LYS A 247 -2.90 -10.74 -14.34
N GLN A 248 -1.92 -10.92 -13.48
CA GLN A 248 -1.91 -10.37 -12.14
C GLN A 248 -0.95 -9.18 -12.07
N PHE A 249 -1.26 -8.21 -11.24
CA PHE A 249 -0.36 -7.09 -10.94
C PHE A 249 -0.51 -6.68 -9.48
N LYS A 250 0.53 -6.02 -8.95
CA LYS A 250 0.53 -5.53 -7.57
C LYS A 250 0.08 -4.09 -7.52
N ILE A 251 -0.74 -3.75 -6.53
CA ILE A 251 -1.04 -2.38 -6.14
C ILE A 251 -0.29 -2.12 -4.85
N VAL A 252 0.60 -1.13 -4.86
CA VAL A 252 1.49 -0.82 -3.75
C VAL A 252 1.42 0.67 -3.40
N CYS A 253 1.41 0.99 -2.13
CA CYS A 253 1.55 2.37 -1.68
C CYS A 253 3.03 2.72 -1.54
N LYS A 254 3.47 3.79 -2.20
CA LYS A 254 4.85 4.28 -2.13
C LYS A 254 5.10 5.20 -0.92
N HIS A 255 4.09 5.42 -0.09
CA HIS A 255 4.16 6.23 1.14
C HIS A 255 4.77 7.63 0.96
N LYS A 256 4.54 8.27 -0.19
CA LYS A 256 5.09 9.60 -0.50
C LYS A 256 4.43 10.74 0.29
N ASN A 257 3.13 10.62 0.57
CA ASN A 257 2.37 11.62 1.32
C ASN A 257 2.22 11.17 2.76
N VAL A 258 3.06 11.73 3.66
CA VAL A 258 3.12 11.31 5.05
C VAL A 258 2.96 12.50 6.01
N THR A 259 2.34 12.25 7.15
CA THR A 259 2.28 13.14 8.30
C THR A 259 3.16 12.59 9.41
N LYS A 260 4.03 13.45 9.99
CA LYS A 260 4.91 13.11 11.11
C LYS A 260 4.35 13.72 12.40
N LYS A 261 4.15 12.90 13.41
CA LYS A 261 3.75 13.32 14.76
C LYS A 261 4.80 12.88 15.75
N VAL A 262 5.29 13.80 16.59
CA VAL A 262 6.22 13.44 17.67
C VAL A 262 5.49 12.51 18.65
N SER A 263 5.99 11.31 18.82
CA SER A 263 5.52 10.33 19.81
C SER A 263 6.35 10.37 21.09
N LYS A 264 7.64 10.68 20.95
CA LYS A 264 8.57 10.89 22.04
C LYS A 264 9.54 11.99 21.65
N ALA A 265 9.60 13.05 22.45
CA ALA A 265 10.53 14.13 22.21
C ALA A 265 11.99 13.67 22.45
N ALA A 266 12.90 14.15 21.61
CA ALA A 266 14.33 13.98 21.85
C ALA A 266 14.79 14.85 23.02
N THR A 267 15.80 14.40 23.76
CA THR A 267 16.50 15.18 24.80
C THR A 267 17.94 15.43 24.37
N CYS A 268 18.71 16.11 25.21
CA CYS A 268 20.13 16.36 24.91
C CYS A 268 20.91 15.06 24.66
N THR A 269 20.56 13.98 25.35
CA THR A 269 21.33 12.72 25.35
C THR A 269 20.56 11.51 24.84
N ARG A 270 19.24 11.64 24.67
CA ARG A 270 18.37 10.54 24.23
C ARG A 270 17.64 10.91 22.96
N THR A 271 17.55 9.96 22.07
CA THR A 271 16.75 10.05 20.86
C THR A 271 15.26 10.11 21.18
N GLY A 272 14.51 10.83 20.36
CA GLY A 272 13.06 10.79 20.32
C GLY A 272 12.57 9.94 19.15
N ASN A 273 11.25 9.96 18.92
CA ASN A 273 10.62 9.25 17.79
C ASN A 273 9.47 10.06 17.21
N TYR A 274 9.36 10.03 15.90
CA TYR A 274 8.14 10.35 15.16
C TYR A 274 7.33 9.08 14.90
N ILE A 275 6.01 9.18 14.97
CA ILE A 275 5.11 8.28 14.24
C ILE A 275 4.88 8.94 12.88
N VAL A 276 5.28 8.25 11.82
CA VAL A 276 5.09 8.67 10.43
C VAL A 276 3.90 7.90 9.89
N THR A 277 2.81 8.60 9.59
CA THR A 277 1.58 8.00 9.06
C THR A 277 1.41 8.37 7.59
N CYS A 278 1.24 7.38 6.74
CA CYS A 278 0.89 7.62 5.34
C CYS A 278 -0.56 8.10 5.25
N ASN A 279 -0.79 9.29 4.70
CA ASN A 279 -2.13 9.88 4.59
C ASN A 279 -3.02 9.13 3.56
N LEU A 280 -2.41 8.35 2.70
CA LEU A 280 -3.11 7.61 1.65
C LEU A 280 -3.60 6.24 2.15
N CYS A 281 -2.71 5.42 2.73
CA CYS A 281 -3.02 4.04 3.13
C CYS A 281 -3.10 3.84 4.65
N GLY A 282 -2.81 4.87 5.46
CA GLY A 282 -2.87 4.78 6.92
C GLY A 282 -1.71 4.01 7.58
N ASN A 283 -0.78 3.44 6.79
CA ASN A 283 0.36 2.70 7.34
C ASN A 283 1.21 3.60 8.25
N LYS A 284 1.64 3.04 9.39
CA LYS A 284 2.43 3.76 10.40
C LYS A 284 3.81 3.14 10.53
N THR A 285 4.83 4.00 10.52
CA THR A 285 6.22 3.62 10.78
C THR A 285 6.82 4.56 11.81
N ASN A 286 7.92 4.13 12.43
CA ASN A 286 8.67 4.96 13.38
C ASN A 286 9.90 5.53 12.70
N GLU A 287 10.15 6.83 12.92
CA GLU A 287 11.37 7.51 12.48
C GLU A 287 12.06 8.13 13.72
N VAL A 288 13.35 7.93 13.82
CA VAL A 288 14.12 8.39 14.97
C VAL A 288 14.38 9.89 14.86
N ILE A 289 14.14 10.61 15.96
CA ILE A 289 14.57 11.99 16.14
C ILE A 289 15.93 11.92 16.84
N PRO A 290 17.02 12.40 16.22
CA PRO A 290 18.33 12.42 16.87
C PRO A 290 18.31 13.17 18.20
N ALA A 291 19.17 12.77 19.15
CA ALA A 291 19.39 13.54 20.36
C ALA A 291 19.90 14.95 19.98
N THR A 292 19.42 15.98 20.70
CA THR A 292 19.70 17.38 20.35
C THR A 292 21.13 17.81 20.69
N GLY A 293 21.86 17.00 21.45
CA GLY A 293 23.15 17.35 21.98
C GLY A 293 23.07 18.42 23.08
N HIS A 294 24.21 18.82 23.59
CA HIS A 294 24.30 19.90 24.58
C HIS A 294 24.64 21.23 23.89
N THR A 295 23.79 22.22 24.09
CA THR A 295 24.06 23.60 23.66
C THR A 295 24.40 24.44 24.91
N GLY A 296 25.55 25.05 24.91
CA GLY A 296 25.99 25.92 26.02
C GLY A 296 25.07 27.14 26.21
N ASP A 297 25.00 27.61 27.46
CA ASP A 297 24.19 28.78 27.82
C ASP A 297 24.96 30.13 27.62
N GLY A 298 26.17 30.06 27.08
CA GLY A 298 27.03 31.21 26.82
C GLY A 298 27.84 31.71 28.05
N LYS A 299 27.65 31.09 29.21
CA LYS A 299 28.32 31.51 30.44
C LYS A 299 29.40 30.50 30.85
N TRP A 300 30.60 30.98 30.99
CA TRP A 300 31.69 30.17 31.49
C TRP A 300 31.73 30.15 33.02
N VAL A 301 31.91 28.99 33.58
CA VAL A 301 32.16 28.77 35.01
C VAL A 301 33.57 28.27 35.12
N ILE A 302 34.41 29.00 35.92
CA ILE A 302 35.75 28.56 36.19
C ILE A 302 35.68 27.43 37.22
N GLU A 303 36.19 26.27 36.85
CA GLU A 303 36.27 25.09 37.73
C GLU A 303 37.58 25.05 38.49
N LYS A 304 38.66 25.34 37.79
CA LYS A 304 40.01 25.40 38.37
C LYS A 304 40.73 26.64 37.82
N ARG A 305 41.23 27.46 38.67
CA ARG A 305 42.06 28.58 38.28
C ARG A 305 43.44 28.12 37.84
N PRO A 306 44.04 28.75 36.83
CA PRO A 306 45.40 28.47 36.46
C PRO A 306 46.35 29.03 37.54
N THR A 307 47.52 28.44 37.65
CA THR A 307 48.64 28.98 38.38
C THR A 307 49.82 29.13 37.42
N ILE A 308 50.93 29.71 37.90
CA ILE A 308 52.15 29.76 37.05
C ILE A 308 52.69 28.37 36.72
N SER A 309 52.36 27.34 37.51
CA SER A 309 52.81 25.97 37.25
C SER A 309 51.78 25.03 36.66
N THR A 310 50.48 25.32 36.81
CA THR A 310 49.41 24.44 36.41
C THR A 310 48.36 25.17 35.56
N THR A 311 47.81 24.46 34.58
CA THR A 311 46.66 24.94 33.79
C THR A 311 45.39 24.94 34.63
N GLY A 312 44.48 25.84 34.33
CA GLY A 312 43.13 25.86 34.86
C GLY A 312 42.13 25.14 33.96
N SER A 313 40.88 25.11 34.38
CA SER A 313 39.77 24.62 33.59
C SER A 313 38.49 25.46 33.78
N LYS A 314 37.71 25.58 32.71
CA LYS A 314 36.40 26.20 32.75
C LYS A 314 35.40 25.34 31.98
N TYR A 315 34.17 25.41 32.36
CA TYR A 315 33.11 24.72 31.67
C TYR A 315 31.88 25.62 31.42
N MET A 316 31.07 25.21 30.52
CA MET A 316 29.79 25.87 30.18
C MET A 316 28.66 24.87 30.40
N LEU A 317 27.57 25.30 31.00
CA LEU A 317 26.41 24.45 31.24
C LEU A 317 25.49 24.44 30.00
N CYS A 318 24.84 23.32 29.78
CA CYS A 318 23.80 23.22 28.79
C CYS A 318 22.59 24.07 29.23
N LYS A 319 22.10 24.93 28.33
CA LYS A 319 20.92 25.77 28.61
C LYS A 319 19.65 24.98 28.93
N VAL A 320 19.56 23.72 28.46
CA VAL A 320 18.37 22.86 28.62
C VAL A 320 18.48 21.94 29.84
N CYS A 321 19.51 21.07 29.91
CA CYS A 321 19.58 20.01 30.91
C CYS A 321 20.58 20.33 32.07
N LYS A 322 21.27 21.46 32.00
CA LYS A 322 22.27 21.92 32.99
C LYS A 322 23.50 21.01 33.14
N ALA A 323 23.64 19.99 32.32
CA ALA A 323 24.87 19.21 32.26
C ALA A 323 26.00 20.03 31.60
N ARG A 324 27.25 19.61 31.75
CA ARG A 324 28.38 20.26 31.10
C ARG A 324 28.26 20.11 29.57
N ALA A 325 28.17 21.21 28.84
CA ALA A 325 28.07 21.28 27.40
C ALA A 325 29.43 21.39 26.73
N LYS A 326 30.34 22.09 27.33
CA LYS A 326 31.69 22.34 26.83
C LYS A 326 32.65 22.48 28.00
N THR A 327 33.88 22.01 27.85
CA THR A 327 34.97 22.20 28.81
C THR A 327 36.19 22.74 28.04
N GLU A 328 36.85 23.72 28.59
CA GLU A 328 38.07 24.28 28.01
C GLU A 328 39.16 24.37 29.08
N ILE A 329 40.39 24.18 28.67
CA ILE A 329 41.58 24.38 29.47
C ILE A 329 41.94 25.88 29.46
N ILE A 330 42.19 26.45 30.62
CA ILE A 330 42.75 27.78 30.76
C ILE A 330 44.27 27.61 30.81
N ALA A 331 45.00 28.34 30.00
CA ALA A 331 46.46 28.31 30.00
C ALA A 331 47.01 28.64 31.40
N LYS A 332 48.22 28.25 31.66
CA LYS A 332 48.91 28.65 32.88
C LYS A 332 48.91 30.17 33.01
N ALA A 333 48.86 30.67 34.22
CA ALA A 333 48.98 32.09 34.49
C ALA A 333 50.34 32.60 33.98
N TYR A 334 50.28 33.65 33.22
CA TYR A 334 51.51 34.34 32.76
C TYR A 334 51.47 35.74 33.34
N PRO A 335 52.30 36.00 34.39
CA PRO A 335 52.14 37.15 35.24
C PRO A 335 52.71 38.46 34.66
N ASP A 336 52.58 38.64 33.37
CA ASP A 336 52.66 39.91 32.62
C ASP A 336 51.31 40.62 32.75
N VAL A 337 51.14 41.39 33.81
CA VAL A 337 49.89 42.01 34.22
C VAL A 337 49.62 43.31 33.42
N ASN A 338 50.69 44.01 33.05
CA ASN A 338 50.58 45.23 32.23
C ASN A 338 50.49 44.93 30.73
N GLY A 339 50.84 43.72 30.25
CA GLY A 339 50.80 43.31 28.84
C GLY A 339 51.96 43.80 27.98
N ASP A 340 53.08 44.14 28.58
CA ASP A 340 54.30 44.65 27.90
C ASP A 340 55.23 43.52 27.41
N LYS A 341 54.84 42.28 27.66
CA LYS A 341 55.53 41.00 27.33
C LYS A 341 56.80 40.77 28.20
N LEU A 342 56.98 41.54 29.22
CA LEU A 342 58.08 41.38 30.22
C LEU A 342 57.46 41.12 31.57
N ILE A 343 58.05 40.21 32.32
CA ILE A 343 57.66 39.98 33.72
C ILE A 343 58.74 40.66 34.62
N ASN A 344 58.35 41.75 35.24
CA ASN A 344 59.27 42.58 35.96
C ASN A 344 58.61 43.25 37.21
N SER A 345 59.32 44.17 37.82
CA SER A 345 58.82 44.88 39.00
C SER A 345 57.59 45.77 38.72
N ALA A 346 57.34 46.16 37.46
CA ALA A 346 56.14 46.94 37.11
C ALA A 346 54.90 46.13 37.32
N ASP A 347 54.91 44.84 36.91
CA ASP A 347 53.76 43.90 37.09
C ASP A 347 53.49 43.67 38.58
N ALA A 348 54.54 43.46 39.35
CA ALA A 348 54.44 43.31 40.83
C ALA A 348 53.86 44.56 41.49
N LEU A 349 54.19 45.74 40.98
CA LEU A 349 53.67 47.00 41.50
C LEU A 349 52.19 47.16 41.25
N ILE A 350 51.68 46.71 40.05
CA ILE A 350 50.26 46.70 39.73
C ILE A 350 49.51 45.79 40.67
N VAL A 351 50.04 44.59 40.97
CA VAL A 351 49.48 43.64 41.92
C VAL A 351 49.45 44.21 43.35
N LEU A 352 50.49 44.82 43.79
CA LEU A 352 50.55 45.48 45.12
C LEU A 352 49.54 46.64 45.23
N ARG A 353 49.42 47.48 44.21
CA ARG A 353 48.43 48.54 44.17
C ARG A 353 46.97 47.97 44.23
N HIS A 354 46.71 46.90 43.56
CA HIS A 354 45.44 46.21 43.66
C HIS A 354 45.19 45.65 45.07
N ALA A 355 46.16 45.00 45.66
CA ALA A 355 46.08 44.38 46.95
C ALA A 355 45.78 45.40 48.11
N VAL A 356 46.22 46.65 47.99
CA VAL A 356 45.95 47.72 48.96
C VAL A 356 44.79 48.62 48.61
N GLY A 357 43.99 48.22 47.56
CA GLY A 357 42.78 48.93 47.16
C GLY A 357 43.00 50.24 46.37
N LEU A 358 44.21 50.47 45.87
CA LEU A 358 44.48 51.57 44.93
C LEU A 358 44.04 51.25 43.56
N ALA A 359 43.74 52.27 42.71
CA ALA A 359 43.37 52.08 41.33
C ALA A 359 44.38 51.16 40.62
N SER A 360 43.90 50.06 40.04
CA SER A 360 44.77 49.09 39.40
C SER A 360 44.27 48.76 37.99
N GLU A 361 45.15 48.30 37.16
CA GLU A 361 44.85 47.87 35.79
C GLU A 361 44.22 46.44 35.71
N ILE A 362 44.02 45.77 36.85
CA ILE A 362 43.44 44.42 36.94
C ILE A 362 41.94 44.56 36.90
N ASN A 363 41.42 44.69 35.68
CA ASN A 363 39.99 44.99 35.39
C ASN A 363 39.31 43.93 34.50
N THR A 364 39.98 42.85 34.17
CA THR A 364 39.48 41.74 33.42
C THR A 364 39.78 40.41 34.11
N ASP A 365 38.97 39.39 33.83
CA ASP A 365 39.18 38.02 34.36
C ASP A 365 40.55 37.47 33.96
N GLU A 366 41.03 37.78 32.73
CA GLU A 366 42.34 37.37 32.25
C GLU A 366 43.49 38.02 33.05
N LYS A 367 43.45 39.34 33.22
CA LYS A 367 44.43 40.06 34.06
C LYS A 367 44.39 39.61 35.50
N PHE A 368 43.19 39.32 36.04
CA PHE A 368 43.07 38.79 37.37
C PHE A 368 43.72 37.40 37.52
N MET A 369 43.49 36.50 36.54
CA MET A 369 44.10 35.15 36.53
C MET A 369 45.60 35.20 36.35
N ASN A 370 46.12 36.17 35.62
CA ASN A 370 47.56 36.37 35.45
C ASN A 370 48.20 36.96 36.73
N ALA A 371 47.49 37.79 37.48
CA ALA A 371 47.90 38.37 38.71
C ALA A 371 47.83 37.41 39.92
N ASP A 372 46.87 36.51 39.94
CA ASP A 372 46.68 35.46 40.96
C ASP A 372 47.57 34.26 40.61
N THR A 373 48.80 34.36 40.98
CA THR A 373 49.89 33.44 40.62
C THR A 373 49.78 32.06 41.27
N ASN A 374 49.08 31.97 42.39
CA ASN A 374 48.91 30.75 43.19
C ASN A 374 47.50 30.12 42.98
N GLY A 375 46.57 30.82 42.35
CA GLY A 375 45.22 30.34 42.03
C GLY A 375 44.24 30.31 43.20
N ASP A 376 44.50 31.06 44.25
CA ASP A 376 43.69 31.09 45.49
C ASP A 376 42.49 32.06 45.41
N ASN A 377 42.31 32.68 44.27
CA ASN A 377 41.25 33.66 43.98
C ASN A 377 41.37 34.98 44.70
N LYS A 378 42.57 35.31 45.10
CA LYS A 378 42.94 36.59 45.71
C LYS A 378 44.17 37.13 45.00
N VAL A 379 44.19 38.42 44.80
CA VAL A 379 45.35 39.12 44.27
C VAL A 379 45.94 39.93 45.45
N ASN A 380 47.07 39.50 45.99
CA ASN A 380 47.62 40.03 47.20
C ASN A 380 49.15 40.15 47.15
N SER A 381 49.79 40.50 48.26
CA SER A 381 51.24 40.68 48.33
C SER A 381 52.06 39.39 48.08
N MET A 382 51.48 38.21 48.29
CA MET A 382 52.16 36.94 47.99
C MET A 382 52.29 36.73 46.51
N ASP A 383 51.28 37.15 45.71
CA ASP A 383 51.33 37.11 44.24
C ASP A 383 52.37 38.08 43.72
N ALA A 384 52.39 39.32 44.22
CA ALA A 384 53.41 40.30 43.88
C ALA A 384 54.83 39.79 44.21
N LEU A 385 55.01 39.14 45.37
CA LEU A 385 56.31 38.53 45.75
C LEU A 385 56.67 37.40 44.75
N THR A 386 55.70 36.60 44.30
CA THR A 386 55.97 35.56 43.34
C THR A 386 56.37 36.14 41.97
N ILE A 387 55.75 37.24 41.53
CA ILE A 387 56.12 37.96 40.31
C ILE A 387 57.56 38.51 40.44
N LEU A 388 57.91 39.12 41.54
CA LEU A 388 59.26 39.59 41.76
C LEU A 388 60.28 38.43 41.71
N ARG A 389 60.00 37.29 42.33
CA ARG A 389 60.84 36.10 42.29
C ARG A 389 61.05 35.55 40.87
N ILE A 390 60.00 35.62 40.04
CA ILE A 390 60.12 35.25 38.64
C ILE A 390 61.00 36.28 37.90
N ALA A 391 60.77 37.58 38.15
CA ALA A 391 61.51 38.67 37.50
C ALA A 391 63.03 38.61 37.77
N VAL A 392 63.43 38.13 38.95
CA VAL A 392 64.86 37.96 39.32
C VAL A 392 65.34 36.51 39.07
N GLY A 393 64.55 35.64 38.42
CA GLY A 393 64.99 34.30 38.09
C GLY A 393 64.98 33.26 39.21
N LEU A 394 64.41 33.59 40.40
CA LEU A 394 64.31 32.68 41.54
C LEU A 394 63.19 31.65 41.40
N VAL A 395 62.20 31.89 40.54
CA VAL A 395 61.11 30.98 40.17
C VAL A 395 61.04 30.91 38.66
N ARG A 396 60.97 29.70 38.12
CA ARG A 396 60.78 29.48 36.66
C ARG A 396 59.31 29.32 36.34
N LEU A 397 58.83 29.88 35.21
CA LEU A 397 57.48 29.71 34.63
C LEU A 397 57.29 28.33 34.07
#